data_fa1706226286de8afab91eb2ab8f5924
#
_entry.id   fa1706226286de8afab91eb2ab8f5924
#
_cell.length_a   1.000
_cell.length_b   1.000
_cell.length_c   1.000
_cell.angle_alpha   90.00
_cell.angle_beta   90.00
_cell.angle_gamma   90.00
#
_symmetry.space_group_name_H-M   'P 1'
#
loop_
_entity.id
_entity.type
_entity.pdbx_description
1 polymer ?
#
loop_
_entity_poly.entity_id
_entity_poly.type
_entity_poly.pdbx_seq_one_letter_code
_entity_poly.pdbx_strand_id
1 'polypeptide(L)'
;MRAMVTVVVSVSVALVGCGPEKPKEYTGAEPSEASATAAAQFAPLVRLHKKESLLPMDATRFIERSVLRFDHDGLCRDEEPVADAVDPRRLGLRTSAEQRYRHQAVEPGEPSSQPLSCPGHAADKERAATEVGAGFYLDPPEEVRKGEGPGAAAYWEYHKHKTDPARSAYVYWFFYGYNKLTVGNRHEGDWERVAVQLRDGKPQAVTFAKHGSDPCRVKWADLNQSDGHPTVYSALGSHGSYPTAGYHRVSVTFDRTSEGGAEWRTWDKVRPVEGEPWWGYGGWWGAQEHVDGFNGPMGPYPNRQLPGIFTDEPCGGADKPPSDPPAGEKPPADPPGEQPAPRTKEGAIQRYEEYLHAVGREDIDTVCEVAGPAAKQAEDQGFGPCTATFLITFQMISPARKKALRTATVDPQRVVELAPDRFEMPAASIRSSETFSESDLGDSTMGYMKDEWYVVD
;
A
#
# COMPACT_ATOMS: atom_id res chain seq x y z
N MET A 1 73.93 39.58 38.96
CA MET A 1 73.58 38.69 37.87
C MET A 1 72.39 37.79 38.34
N ARG A 2 71.18 38.10 37.94
CA ARG A 2 69.98 37.29 38.22
C ARG A 2 69.61 36.57 36.96
N ALA A 3 69.57 35.25 37.00
CA ALA A 3 69.17 34.41 35.91
C ALA A 3 67.63 34.36 35.86
N MET A 4 67.08 34.68 34.71
CA MET A 4 65.66 34.65 34.41
C MET A 4 65.36 33.26 33.83
N VAL A 5 64.56 32.46 34.53
CA VAL A 5 64.06 31.16 34.06
C VAL A 5 62.75 31.38 33.30
N THR A 6 62.77 31.17 32.02
CA THR A 6 61.57 31.23 31.18
C THR A 6 60.92 29.85 31.17
N VAL A 7 59.68 29.77 31.75
CA VAL A 7 58.87 28.60 31.68
C VAL A 7 58.03 28.68 30.41
N VAL A 8 58.25 27.78 29.46
CA VAL A 8 57.39 27.59 28.26
C VAL A 8 56.28 26.63 28.62
N VAL A 9 55.06 27.18 28.73
CA VAL A 9 53.86 26.33 28.85
C VAL A 9 53.37 25.98 27.44
N SER A 10 53.55 24.72 27.05
CA SER A 10 52.96 24.17 25.83
C SER A 10 51.51 23.80 26.06
N VAL A 11 50.58 24.59 25.52
CA VAL A 11 49.17 24.23 25.47
C VAL A 11 48.94 23.32 24.27
N SER A 12 48.77 22.04 24.52
CA SER A 12 48.29 21.07 23.49
C SER A 12 46.79 21.22 23.33
N VAL A 13 46.32 21.89 22.28
CA VAL A 13 44.93 21.89 21.86
C VAL A 13 44.64 20.56 21.20
N ALA A 14 43.94 19.66 21.88
CA ALA A 14 43.37 18.47 21.28
C ALA A 14 42.19 18.90 20.39
N LEU A 15 42.41 18.92 19.09
CA LEU A 15 41.33 18.99 18.10
C LEU A 15 40.52 17.68 18.18
N VAL A 16 39.40 17.74 18.89
CA VAL A 16 38.37 16.70 18.78
C VAL A 16 37.74 16.88 17.39
N GLY A 17 38.21 16.08 16.44
CA GLY A 17 37.60 15.99 15.14
C GLY A 17 36.21 15.36 15.28
N CYS A 18 35.15 16.13 15.05
CA CYS A 18 33.83 15.59 14.74
C CYS A 18 33.92 14.99 13.34
N GLY A 19 34.43 13.77 13.25
CA GLY A 19 34.19 12.91 12.10
C GLY A 19 32.73 12.43 12.12
N PRO A 20 32.10 12.16 10.98
CA PRO A 20 30.76 11.57 10.96
C PRO A 20 30.77 10.30 11.80
N GLU A 21 29.89 10.23 12.79
CA GLU A 21 29.68 9.02 13.57
C GLU A 21 29.39 7.87 12.61
N LYS A 22 30.23 6.86 12.59
CA LYS A 22 29.94 5.63 11.84
C LYS A 22 28.59 5.10 12.33
N PRO A 23 27.67 4.73 11.45
CA PRO A 23 26.44 4.08 11.86
C PRO A 23 26.79 2.92 12.79
N LYS A 24 26.20 2.89 13.97
CA LYS A 24 26.38 1.79 14.91
C LYS A 24 25.93 0.53 14.19
N GLU A 25 26.82 -0.39 13.98
CA GLU A 25 26.49 -1.72 13.51
C GLU A 25 25.46 -2.32 14.45
N TYR A 26 24.24 -2.57 13.94
CA TYR A 26 23.14 -3.13 14.73
C TYR A 26 23.46 -4.60 15.00
N THR A 27 24.06 -4.86 16.13
CA THR A 27 24.18 -6.21 16.69
C THR A 27 22.85 -6.55 17.35
N GLY A 28 21.84 -6.92 16.55
CA GLY A 28 20.58 -7.42 17.09
C GLY A 28 20.87 -8.63 17.98
N ALA A 29 20.54 -8.52 19.28
CA ALA A 29 20.57 -9.68 20.14
C ALA A 29 19.58 -10.70 19.58
N GLU A 30 20.03 -11.95 19.39
CA GLU A 30 19.12 -13.03 19.06
C GLU A 30 17.97 -13.05 20.10
N PRO A 31 16.69 -13.17 19.67
CA PRO A 31 15.56 -13.21 20.59
C PRO A 31 15.77 -14.35 21.59
N SER A 32 15.50 -14.12 22.87
CA SER A 32 15.55 -15.21 23.83
C SER A 32 14.50 -16.26 23.50
N GLU A 33 14.78 -17.53 23.76
CA GLU A 33 13.81 -18.63 23.53
C GLU A 33 12.48 -18.38 24.27
N ALA A 34 12.52 -17.81 25.47
CA ALA A 34 11.33 -17.41 26.22
C ALA A 34 10.48 -16.37 25.48
N SER A 35 11.12 -15.42 24.80
CA SER A 35 10.42 -14.40 24.00
C SER A 35 9.76 -14.99 22.75
N ALA A 36 10.39 -15.93 22.06
CA ALA A 36 9.83 -16.62 20.91
C ALA A 36 8.60 -17.48 21.31
N THR A 37 8.69 -18.21 22.43
CA THR A 37 7.57 -18.99 22.98
C THR A 37 6.39 -18.08 23.33
N ALA A 38 6.62 -16.96 23.97
CA ALA A 38 5.56 -16.01 24.30
C ALA A 38 4.98 -15.36 23.03
N ALA A 39 5.80 -15.05 22.05
CA ALA A 39 5.33 -14.54 20.76
C ALA A 39 4.42 -15.55 20.06
N ALA A 40 4.76 -16.82 20.04
CA ALA A 40 3.89 -17.86 19.48
C ALA A 40 2.58 -18.00 20.28
N GLN A 41 2.63 -17.93 21.61
CA GLN A 41 1.47 -18.03 22.48
C GLN A 41 0.43 -16.93 22.24
N PHE A 42 0.85 -15.71 21.94
CA PHE A 42 -0.04 -14.57 21.75
C PHE A 42 -0.31 -14.25 20.28
N ALA A 43 0.31 -14.98 19.34
CA ALA A 43 0.11 -14.78 17.91
C ALA A 43 -1.37 -15.01 17.52
N PRO A 44 -1.95 -14.14 16.68
CA PRO A 44 -3.37 -14.22 16.37
C PRO A 44 -3.73 -15.31 15.36
N LEU A 45 -4.98 -15.75 15.40
CA LEU A 45 -5.64 -16.31 14.24
C LEU A 45 -6.03 -15.18 13.30
N VAL A 46 -5.48 -15.14 12.10
CA VAL A 46 -5.95 -14.22 11.06
C VAL A 46 -6.99 -14.91 10.20
N ARG A 47 -8.19 -14.36 10.18
CA ARG A 47 -9.28 -14.85 9.35
C ARG A 47 -9.40 -13.98 8.12
N LEU A 48 -9.02 -14.53 6.96
CA LEU A 48 -9.11 -13.85 5.68
C LEU A 48 -10.57 -13.68 5.28
N HIS A 49 -10.88 -12.66 4.48
CA HIS A 49 -12.23 -12.52 3.94
C HIS A 49 -12.57 -13.73 3.05
N LYS A 50 -13.82 -14.21 3.09
CA LYS A 50 -14.26 -15.43 2.35
C LYS A 50 -14.10 -15.36 0.83
N LYS A 51 -13.99 -14.16 0.27
CA LYS A 51 -13.74 -13.90 -1.15
C LYS A 51 -12.30 -13.45 -1.44
N GLU A 52 -11.40 -13.52 -0.45
CA GLU A 52 -10.02 -13.09 -0.65
C GLU A 52 -9.29 -14.00 -1.64
N SER A 53 -8.62 -13.36 -2.59
CA SER A 53 -7.79 -14.01 -3.62
C SER A 53 -6.32 -13.58 -3.57
N LEU A 54 -6.02 -12.51 -2.82
CA LEU A 54 -4.67 -12.01 -2.58
C LEU A 54 -4.23 -12.52 -1.21
N LEU A 55 -3.47 -13.60 -1.21
CA LEU A 55 -3.18 -14.37 -0.01
C LEU A 55 -1.89 -13.89 0.66
N PRO A 56 -1.72 -14.14 1.97
CA PRO A 56 -0.46 -13.85 2.64
C PRO A 56 0.70 -14.62 1.99
N MET A 57 1.91 -14.06 2.08
CA MET A 57 3.10 -14.69 1.57
C MET A 57 4.32 -14.44 2.45
N ASP A 58 5.37 -15.24 2.24
CA ASP A 58 6.66 -15.05 2.88
C ASP A 58 7.39 -13.85 2.26
N ALA A 59 7.73 -12.85 3.07
CA ALA A 59 8.39 -11.63 2.62
C ALA A 59 9.75 -11.90 1.96
N THR A 60 10.47 -12.93 2.41
CA THR A 60 11.74 -13.33 1.78
C THR A 60 11.52 -13.77 0.34
N ARG A 61 10.45 -14.54 0.07
CA ARG A 61 10.12 -14.97 -1.29
C ARG A 61 9.68 -13.83 -2.19
N PHE A 62 8.96 -12.85 -1.64
CA PHE A 62 8.63 -11.63 -2.38
C PHE A 62 9.90 -10.94 -2.87
N ILE A 63 10.89 -10.76 -1.97
CA ILE A 63 12.18 -10.16 -2.31
C ILE A 63 12.92 -10.96 -3.38
N GLU A 64 13.05 -12.28 -3.19
CA GLU A 64 13.77 -13.16 -4.11
C GLU A 64 13.18 -13.19 -5.53
N ARG A 65 11.90 -12.83 -5.67
CA ARG A 65 11.18 -12.78 -6.95
C ARG A 65 11.10 -11.38 -7.54
N SER A 66 11.46 -10.35 -6.79
CA SER A 66 11.42 -8.96 -7.21
C SER A 66 12.68 -8.54 -7.96
N VAL A 67 12.53 -7.53 -8.80
CA VAL A 67 13.64 -6.68 -9.26
C VAL A 67 13.81 -5.57 -8.23
N LEU A 68 15.05 -5.25 -7.87
CA LEU A 68 15.33 -4.06 -7.07
C LEU A 68 15.54 -2.89 -8.02
N ARG A 69 14.74 -1.85 -7.86
CA ARG A 69 14.82 -0.63 -8.66
C ARG A 69 15.12 0.59 -7.79
N PHE A 70 15.49 1.67 -8.45
CA PHE A 70 15.68 2.96 -7.81
C PHE A 70 14.84 4.02 -8.51
N ASP A 71 13.94 4.65 -7.75
CA ASP A 71 13.11 5.76 -8.18
C ASP A 71 13.85 7.07 -7.92
N HIS A 72 14.11 7.84 -8.97
CA HIS A 72 14.88 9.08 -8.92
C HIS A 72 14.04 10.30 -8.49
N ASP A 73 12.79 10.39 -8.90
CA ASP A 73 11.98 11.58 -8.62
C ASP A 73 10.46 11.39 -8.66
N GLY A 74 10.00 10.18 -8.92
CA GLY A 74 8.59 9.85 -8.90
C GLY A 74 7.70 10.37 -10.02
N LEU A 75 8.24 11.09 -10.94
CA LEU A 75 7.53 11.52 -12.15
C LEU A 75 8.01 10.76 -13.39
N CYS A 76 9.12 10.04 -13.26
CA CYS A 76 9.73 9.27 -14.33
C CYS A 76 9.29 7.82 -14.23
N ARG A 77 8.79 7.27 -15.34
CA ARG A 77 8.31 5.88 -15.40
C ARG A 77 9.42 4.85 -15.60
N ASP A 78 10.59 5.28 -16.08
CA ASP A 78 11.71 4.39 -16.38
C ASP A 78 12.68 4.38 -15.23
N GLU A 79 12.31 3.66 -14.17
CA GLU A 79 13.17 3.49 -13.01
C GLU A 79 14.24 2.47 -13.30
N GLU A 80 15.44 2.82 -12.90
CA GLU A 80 16.61 2.01 -13.22
C GLU A 80 16.65 0.72 -12.41
N PRO A 81 16.80 -0.46 -13.04
CA PRO A 81 17.00 -1.71 -12.33
C PRO A 81 18.39 -1.71 -11.69
N VAL A 82 18.43 -1.92 -10.38
CA VAL A 82 19.65 -2.06 -9.58
C VAL A 82 20.10 -3.52 -9.52
N ALA A 83 19.13 -4.45 -9.47
CA ALA A 83 19.36 -5.88 -9.46
C ALA A 83 18.15 -6.66 -9.96
N ASP A 84 18.32 -7.53 -10.96
CA ASP A 84 17.27 -8.37 -11.52
C ASP A 84 16.93 -9.59 -10.64
N ALA A 85 17.82 -9.97 -9.73
CA ALA A 85 17.62 -11.01 -8.73
C ALA A 85 18.13 -10.51 -7.39
N VAL A 86 17.22 -10.38 -6.44
CA VAL A 86 17.52 -9.76 -5.16
C VAL A 86 17.89 -10.81 -4.12
N ASP A 87 19.10 -10.75 -3.59
CA ASP A 87 19.48 -11.50 -2.39
C ASP A 87 19.00 -10.73 -1.15
N PRO A 88 18.05 -11.27 -0.36
CA PRO A 88 17.52 -10.61 0.83
C PRO A 88 18.59 -10.21 1.85
N ARG A 89 19.71 -10.96 1.89
CA ARG A 89 20.82 -10.68 2.82
C ARG A 89 21.54 -9.38 2.50
N ARG A 90 21.47 -8.92 1.25
CA ARG A 90 22.09 -7.66 0.81
C ARG A 90 21.25 -6.43 1.12
N LEU A 91 19.97 -6.63 1.48
CA LEU A 91 19.05 -5.56 1.85
C LEU A 91 19.13 -5.18 3.34
N GLY A 92 19.57 -6.11 4.20
CA GLY A 92 19.54 -5.92 5.65
C GLY A 92 20.66 -5.05 6.18
N LEU A 93 20.44 -4.40 7.33
CA LEU A 93 21.47 -3.61 8.04
C LEU A 93 22.67 -4.43 8.50
N ARG A 94 22.50 -5.75 8.67
CA ARG A 94 23.58 -6.67 9.07
C ARG A 94 24.58 -6.91 7.95
N THR A 95 24.23 -6.56 6.73
CA THR A 95 25.14 -6.69 5.57
C THR A 95 26.23 -5.63 5.64
N SER A 96 27.49 -5.99 5.38
CA SER A 96 28.58 -5.02 5.31
C SER A 96 28.33 -3.99 4.21
N ALA A 97 28.89 -2.80 4.36
CA ALA A 97 28.73 -1.72 3.39
C ALA A 97 29.14 -2.12 1.97
N GLU A 98 30.12 -3.03 1.83
CA GLU A 98 30.60 -3.52 0.54
C GLU A 98 29.64 -4.52 -0.12
N GLN A 99 28.81 -5.21 0.67
CA GLN A 99 27.87 -6.23 0.18
C GLN A 99 26.47 -5.69 -0.08
N ARG A 100 26.13 -4.47 0.39
CA ARG A 100 24.81 -3.86 0.19
C ARG A 100 24.61 -3.47 -1.26
N TYR A 101 23.36 -3.54 -1.70
CA TYR A 101 22.98 -2.91 -2.96
C TYR A 101 23.15 -1.39 -2.86
N ARG A 102 23.69 -0.79 -3.92
CA ARG A 102 23.90 0.65 -4.03
C ARG A 102 23.40 1.12 -5.38
N HIS A 103 22.79 2.28 -5.39
CA HIS A 103 22.51 2.99 -6.61
C HIS A 103 23.75 3.80 -6.99
N GLN A 104 24.22 3.67 -8.22
CA GLN A 104 25.26 4.52 -8.79
C GLN A 104 24.57 5.55 -9.68
N ALA A 105 24.83 6.83 -9.42
CA ALA A 105 24.34 7.88 -10.31
C ALA A 105 24.93 7.71 -11.71
N VAL A 106 24.11 7.87 -12.73
CA VAL A 106 24.58 7.95 -14.12
C VAL A 106 25.45 9.21 -14.24
N GLU A 107 26.66 9.07 -14.76
CA GLU A 107 27.55 10.23 -14.97
C GLU A 107 26.91 11.20 -15.99
N PRO A 108 27.05 12.51 -15.78
CA PRO A 108 26.55 13.51 -16.72
C PRO A 108 27.12 13.28 -18.13
N GLY A 109 26.28 12.96 -19.09
CA GLY A 109 26.64 12.70 -20.48
C GLY A 109 26.49 11.26 -20.95
N GLU A 110 26.20 10.30 -20.07
CA GLU A 110 25.72 8.99 -20.48
C GLU A 110 24.31 9.14 -21.11
N PRO A 111 24.02 8.48 -22.23
CA PRO A 111 22.67 8.49 -22.80
C PRO A 111 21.73 7.74 -21.83
N SER A 112 21.00 8.52 -21.04
CA SER A 112 19.92 7.97 -20.23
C SER A 112 18.81 7.51 -21.18
N SER A 113 18.24 6.35 -20.96
CA SER A 113 17.02 5.88 -21.63
C SER A 113 15.80 6.73 -21.21
N GLN A 114 15.98 7.66 -20.30
CA GLN A 114 14.97 8.52 -19.71
C GLN A 114 14.56 9.64 -20.64
N PRO A 115 13.27 9.99 -20.72
CA PRO A 115 12.83 11.17 -21.45
C PRO A 115 13.50 12.43 -20.89
N LEU A 116 13.91 13.36 -21.75
CA LEU A 116 14.50 14.65 -21.38
C LEU A 116 13.64 15.51 -20.40
N SER A 117 12.40 15.11 -20.17
CA SER A 117 11.48 15.76 -19.25
C SER A 117 11.58 15.27 -17.80
N CYS A 118 12.36 14.22 -17.53
CA CYS A 118 12.63 13.80 -16.16
C CYS A 118 13.65 14.74 -15.54
N PRO A 119 13.30 15.55 -14.52
CA PRO A 119 14.25 16.45 -13.89
C PRO A 119 15.29 15.64 -13.17
N GLY A 120 16.52 15.81 -13.64
CA GLY A 120 17.72 15.59 -12.89
C GLY A 120 17.90 14.21 -12.25
N HIS A 121 18.59 13.33 -12.94
CA HIS A 121 19.45 12.34 -12.30
C HIS A 121 20.51 13.09 -11.47
N ALA A 122 20.06 14.01 -10.62
CA ALA A 122 20.93 14.81 -9.81
C ALA A 122 21.50 13.94 -8.72
N ALA A 123 22.69 13.42 -8.99
CA ALA A 123 23.76 13.37 -7.99
C ALA A 123 23.45 12.68 -6.65
N ASP A 124 22.56 11.72 -6.58
CA ASP A 124 22.46 10.84 -5.40
C ASP A 124 23.47 9.73 -5.51
N LYS A 125 24.72 10.12 -5.28
CA LYS A 125 25.88 9.24 -5.28
C LYS A 125 25.68 8.10 -4.29
N GLU A 126 25.77 6.88 -4.78
CA GLU A 126 25.92 5.64 -4.00
C GLU A 126 25.02 5.49 -2.76
N ARG A 127 23.72 5.64 -2.92
CA ARG A 127 22.78 5.37 -1.81
C ARG A 127 22.63 3.87 -1.58
N ALA A 128 22.68 3.46 -0.34
CA ALA A 128 22.51 2.07 0.05
C ALA A 128 21.04 1.71 0.24
N ALA A 129 20.60 0.53 -0.18
CA ALA A 129 19.23 0.05 -0.05
C ALA A 129 18.69 0.05 1.40
N THR A 130 19.56 0.14 2.39
CA THR A 130 19.19 0.26 3.82
C THR A 130 18.96 1.69 4.29
N GLU A 131 19.20 2.69 3.44
CA GLU A 131 18.86 4.08 3.75
C GLU A 131 17.35 4.27 3.67
N VAL A 132 16.74 4.69 4.77
CA VAL A 132 15.29 4.83 4.88
C VAL A 132 14.76 5.90 3.92
N GLY A 133 13.80 5.50 3.07
CA GLY A 133 13.17 6.42 2.11
C GLY A 133 14.08 6.85 0.96
N ALA A 134 15.16 6.13 0.67
CA ALA A 134 16.17 6.51 -0.31
C ALA A 134 15.80 6.25 -1.78
N GLY A 135 14.56 5.93 -2.09
CA GLY A 135 14.10 5.67 -3.46
C GLY A 135 14.28 4.22 -3.94
N PHE A 136 14.90 3.35 -3.18
CA PHE A 136 14.92 1.92 -3.50
C PHE A 136 13.54 1.30 -3.33
N TYR A 137 13.11 0.50 -4.31
CA TYR A 137 11.87 -0.26 -4.19
C TYR A 137 11.98 -1.65 -4.83
N LEU A 138 11.12 -2.55 -4.36
CA LEU A 138 11.01 -3.92 -4.84
C LEU A 138 9.85 -3.99 -5.84
N ASP A 139 10.15 -4.41 -7.05
CA ASP A 139 9.19 -4.56 -8.15
C ASP A 139 8.97 -6.06 -8.44
N PRO A 140 7.88 -6.67 -7.92
CA PRO A 140 7.59 -8.08 -8.13
C PRO A 140 6.87 -8.31 -9.45
N PRO A 141 7.07 -9.46 -10.11
CA PRO A 141 6.26 -9.84 -11.25
C PRO A 141 4.81 -10.17 -10.83
N GLU A 142 3.89 -10.05 -11.76
CA GLU A 142 2.44 -10.16 -11.50
C GLU A 142 2.03 -11.46 -10.79
N GLU A 143 2.66 -12.58 -11.11
CA GLU A 143 2.34 -13.87 -10.50
C GLU A 143 2.60 -13.92 -8.98
N VAL A 144 3.47 -13.05 -8.46
CA VAL A 144 3.78 -12.95 -7.03
C VAL A 144 2.66 -12.26 -6.27
N ARG A 145 1.88 -11.41 -6.93
CA ARG A 145 0.78 -10.63 -6.33
C ARG A 145 -0.29 -11.50 -5.67
N LYS A 146 -0.50 -12.72 -6.15
CA LYS A 146 -1.49 -13.65 -5.59
C LYS A 146 -1.15 -14.19 -4.21
N GLY A 147 0.12 -14.08 -3.79
CA GLY A 147 0.59 -14.66 -2.54
C GLY A 147 0.69 -16.18 -2.55
N GLU A 148 0.85 -16.76 -1.36
CA GLU A 148 1.10 -18.21 -1.18
C GLU A 148 -0.01 -18.91 -0.39
N GLY A 149 -0.67 -18.21 0.51
CA GLY A 149 -1.75 -18.71 1.35
C GLY A 149 -1.45 -18.71 2.85
N PRO A 150 -2.38 -19.25 3.65
CA PRO A 150 -2.32 -19.17 5.10
C PRO A 150 -1.22 -20.03 5.75
N GLY A 151 -0.33 -20.64 4.98
CA GLY A 151 0.92 -21.28 5.44
C GLY A 151 2.14 -20.35 5.38
N ALA A 152 1.97 -19.11 4.99
CA ALA A 152 3.03 -18.12 4.99
C ALA A 152 3.55 -17.79 6.39
N ALA A 153 4.76 -17.22 6.49
CA ALA A 153 5.25 -16.73 7.77
C ALA A 153 4.54 -15.44 8.17
N ALA A 154 4.26 -15.31 9.46
CA ALA A 154 4.01 -14.03 10.12
C ALA A 154 5.28 -13.62 10.88
N TYR A 155 5.39 -12.35 11.20
CA TYR A 155 6.59 -11.85 11.87
C TYR A 155 6.23 -11.14 13.15
N TRP A 156 7.17 -11.04 14.10
CA TRP A 156 6.94 -10.32 15.34
C TRP A 156 8.15 -9.51 15.77
N GLU A 157 7.87 -8.44 16.53
CA GLU A 157 8.86 -7.66 17.28
C GLU A 157 8.31 -7.33 18.67
N TYR A 158 9.19 -7.05 19.61
CA TYR A 158 8.82 -6.77 20.98
C TYR A 158 9.16 -5.34 21.37
N HIS A 159 8.18 -4.65 21.93
CA HIS A 159 8.31 -3.27 22.37
C HIS A 159 8.04 -3.12 23.85
N LYS A 160 8.88 -2.33 24.53
CA LYS A 160 8.63 -1.86 25.90
C LYS A 160 7.99 -0.48 25.84
N HIS A 161 7.04 -0.22 26.76
CA HIS A 161 6.48 1.11 26.89
C HIS A 161 7.54 2.08 27.42
N LYS A 162 7.61 3.29 26.87
CA LYS A 162 8.69 4.25 27.15
C LYS A 162 8.76 4.69 28.60
N THR A 163 7.63 4.80 29.30
CA THR A 163 7.51 5.37 30.65
C THR A 163 6.89 4.44 31.69
N ASP A 164 6.28 3.31 31.29
CA ASP A 164 5.68 2.33 32.20
C ASP A 164 6.35 0.96 31.97
N PRO A 165 7.29 0.56 32.83
CA PRO A 165 8.04 -0.68 32.65
C PRO A 165 7.18 -1.95 32.79
N ALA A 166 5.99 -1.85 33.36
CA ALA A 166 5.05 -2.97 33.45
C ALA A 166 4.33 -3.22 32.11
N ARG A 167 4.33 -2.24 31.19
CA ARG A 167 3.68 -2.36 29.88
C ARG A 167 4.70 -2.74 28.80
N SER A 168 4.30 -3.71 27.98
CA SER A 168 5.03 -4.12 26.79
C SER A 168 4.04 -4.57 25.71
N ALA A 169 4.53 -4.82 24.49
CA ALA A 169 3.70 -5.35 23.42
C ALA A 169 4.50 -6.26 22.49
N TYR A 170 3.85 -7.33 22.02
CA TYR A 170 4.25 -8.04 20.82
C TYR A 170 3.51 -7.45 19.64
N VAL A 171 4.23 -6.94 18.65
CA VAL A 171 3.68 -6.48 17.36
C VAL A 171 3.81 -7.61 16.37
N TYR A 172 2.69 -8.00 15.76
CA TYR A 172 2.64 -9.02 14.72
C TYR A 172 2.42 -8.37 13.39
N TRP A 173 3.29 -8.71 12.42
CA TRP A 173 3.26 -8.22 11.07
C TRP A 173 2.80 -9.31 10.11
N PHE A 174 1.94 -8.92 9.19
CA PHE A 174 1.36 -9.75 8.14
C PHE A 174 1.77 -9.17 6.81
N PHE A 175 2.30 -10.01 5.93
CA PHE A 175 2.73 -9.57 4.61
C PHE A 175 1.90 -10.22 3.51
N TYR A 176 1.48 -9.40 2.56
CA TYR A 176 0.78 -9.79 1.35
C TYR A 176 1.52 -9.23 0.13
N GLY A 177 1.46 -9.96 -1.00
CA GLY A 177 2.20 -9.57 -2.20
C GLY A 177 1.61 -8.36 -2.93
N TYR A 178 0.35 -8.05 -2.69
CA TYR A 178 -0.36 -6.97 -3.38
C TYR A 178 -1.55 -6.49 -2.56
N ASN A 179 -1.78 -5.18 -2.55
CA ASN A 179 -2.99 -4.54 -2.05
C ASN A 179 -3.88 -4.17 -3.24
N LYS A 180 -5.15 -4.51 -3.17
CA LYS A 180 -6.14 -4.11 -4.17
C LYS A 180 -7.41 -3.66 -3.49
N LEU A 181 -7.46 -2.41 -3.08
CA LEU A 181 -8.73 -1.79 -2.73
C LEU A 181 -9.51 -1.47 -4.01
N THR A 182 -10.81 -1.38 -3.91
CA THR A 182 -11.72 -1.22 -5.06
C THR A 182 -11.45 0.00 -5.90
N VAL A 183 -11.11 1.10 -5.26
CA VAL A 183 -10.93 2.39 -5.91
C VAL A 183 -9.66 3.01 -5.38
N GLY A 184 -8.68 3.17 -6.27
CA GLY A 184 -7.59 4.07 -6.06
C GLY A 184 -6.53 3.66 -5.02
N ASN A 185 -6.52 2.45 -4.48
CA ASN A 185 -5.46 1.97 -3.61
C ASN A 185 -4.99 0.61 -4.10
N ARG A 186 -4.00 0.63 -5.00
CA ARG A 186 -3.37 -0.57 -5.57
C ARG A 186 -1.86 -0.38 -5.50
N HIS A 187 -1.17 -1.29 -4.84
CA HIS A 187 0.28 -1.28 -4.78
C HIS A 187 0.84 -2.68 -4.53
N GLU A 188 2.04 -2.92 -4.98
CA GLU A 188 2.80 -4.10 -4.62
C GLU A 188 3.19 -4.02 -3.15
N GLY A 189 3.31 -5.21 -2.57
CA GLY A 189 3.64 -5.37 -1.16
C GLY A 189 2.62 -4.71 -0.24
N ASP A 190 2.25 -5.41 0.81
CA ASP A 190 1.31 -4.86 1.79
C ASP A 190 1.68 -5.38 3.18
N TRP A 191 1.90 -4.46 4.10
CA TRP A 191 2.31 -4.74 5.47
C TRP A 191 1.26 -4.28 6.45
N GLU A 192 0.54 -5.24 7.00
CA GLU A 192 -0.44 -5.02 8.05
C GLU A 192 0.07 -5.46 9.41
N ARG A 193 -0.50 -4.91 10.49
CA ARG A 193 -0.07 -5.25 11.84
C ARG A 193 -1.15 -5.14 12.90
N VAL A 194 -0.97 -5.96 13.96
CA VAL A 194 -1.66 -5.80 15.23
C VAL A 194 -0.65 -5.84 16.37
N ALA A 195 -1.00 -5.32 17.54
CA ALA A 195 -0.14 -5.41 18.71
C ALA A 195 -0.89 -6.01 19.91
N VAL A 196 -0.35 -7.06 20.49
CA VAL A 196 -0.84 -7.62 21.76
C VAL A 196 -0.16 -6.89 22.90
N GLN A 197 -0.92 -6.05 23.59
CA GLN A 197 -0.45 -5.30 24.76
C GLN A 197 -0.41 -6.19 25.99
N LEU A 198 0.69 -6.13 26.71
CA LEU A 198 0.91 -6.86 27.96
C LEU A 198 1.06 -5.90 29.15
N ARG A 199 0.67 -6.36 30.33
CA ARG A 199 1.04 -5.79 31.62
C ARG A 199 1.59 -6.90 32.48
N ASP A 200 2.81 -6.73 32.98
CA ASP A 200 3.51 -7.74 33.78
C ASP A 200 3.51 -9.13 33.09
N GLY A 201 3.75 -9.15 31.77
CA GLY A 201 3.77 -10.36 30.95
C GLY A 201 2.41 -10.98 30.64
N LYS A 202 1.29 -10.40 31.10
CA LYS A 202 -0.07 -10.91 30.86
C LYS A 202 -0.80 -10.10 29.79
N PRO A 203 -1.49 -10.73 28.83
CA PRO A 203 -2.19 -10.01 27.78
C PRO A 203 -3.35 -9.18 28.34
N GLN A 204 -3.45 -7.95 27.90
CA GLN A 204 -4.46 -6.99 28.33
C GLN A 204 -5.41 -6.58 27.20
N ALA A 205 -4.89 -6.41 26.01
CA ALA A 205 -5.64 -5.94 24.86
C ALA A 205 -4.93 -6.28 23.55
N VAL A 206 -5.65 -6.22 22.45
CA VAL A 206 -5.08 -6.18 21.09
C VAL A 206 -5.37 -4.82 20.48
N THR A 207 -4.33 -4.19 19.94
CA THR A 207 -4.42 -2.95 19.17
C THR A 207 -4.45 -3.27 17.69
N PHE A 208 -5.38 -2.66 16.98
CA PHE A 208 -5.58 -2.76 15.54
C PHE A 208 -5.12 -1.46 14.88
N ALA A 209 -4.21 -1.56 13.90
CA ALA A 209 -3.57 -0.38 13.30
C ALA A 209 -4.42 0.30 12.21
N LYS A 210 -5.40 -0.38 11.61
CA LYS A 210 -6.32 0.17 10.58
C LYS A 210 -5.56 1.00 9.52
N HIS A 211 -4.69 0.37 8.75
CA HIS A 211 -3.83 1.04 7.75
C HIS A 211 -2.93 2.17 8.35
N GLY A 212 -2.60 2.06 9.63
CA GLY A 212 -1.77 3.07 10.31
C GLY A 212 -2.51 4.34 10.75
N SER A 213 -3.79 4.49 10.41
CA SER A 213 -4.65 5.57 10.88
C SER A 213 -5.54 5.10 12.05
N ASP A 214 -5.86 6.02 12.95
CA ASP A 214 -6.82 5.84 14.05
C ASP A 214 -6.71 4.47 14.77
N PRO A 215 -5.55 4.11 15.28
CA PRO A 215 -5.36 2.84 15.97
C PRO A 215 -6.28 2.76 17.19
N CYS A 216 -6.91 1.60 17.36
CA CYS A 216 -7.82 1.34 18.45
C CYS A 216 -7.52 0.00 19.13
N ARG A 217 -8.05 -0.23 20.31
CA ARG A 217 -7.84 -1.49 21.05
C ARG A 217 -9.14 -2.15 21.47
N VAL A 218 -9.08 -3.48 21.59
CA VAL A 218 -10.10 -4.30 22.24
C VAL A 218 -9.46 -5.01 23.43
N LYS A 219 -10.12 -5.03 24.58
CA LYS A 219 -9.62 -5.75 25.75
C LYS A 219 -9.50 -7.23 25.45
N TRP A 220 -8.48 -7.88 26.00
CA TRP A 220 -8.23 -9.31 25.78
C TRP A 220 -9.45 -10.20 26.08
N ALA A 221 -10.17 -9.86 27.16
CA ALA A 221 -11.36 -10.62 27.59
C ALA A 221 -12.59 -10.45 26.68
N ASP A 222 -12.59 -9.37 25.86
CA ASP A 222 -13.72 -9.03 25.00
C ASP A 222 -13.48 -9.45 23.53
N LEU A 223 -12.29 -10.03 23.24
CA LEU A 223 -11.93 -10.48 21.90
C LEU A 223 -12.55 -11.83 21.58
N ASN A 224 -12.90 -12.02 20.31
CA ASN A 224 -13.07 -13.36 19.77
C ASN A 224 -11.74 -14.11 19.85
N GLN A 225 -11.76 -15.32 20.38
CA GLN A 225 -10.58 -16.15 20.51
C GLN A 225 -10.85 -17.56 19.92
N SER A 226 -9.82 -18.13 19.35
CA SER A 226 -9.79 -19.53 18.90
C SER A 226 -8.54 -20.20 19.46
N ASP A 227 -8.70 -21.33 20.12
CA ASP A 227 -7.62 -22.09 20.77
C ASP A 227 -6.74 -21.23 21.72
N GLY A 228 -7.31 -20.19 22.34
CA GLY A 228 -6.60 -19.26 23.22
C GLY A 228 -5.85 -18.12 22.49
N HIS A 229 -5.95 -18.06 21.17
CA HIS A 229 -5.38 -17.02 20.34
C HIS A 229 -6.41 -15.96 19.96
N PRO A 230 -6.07 -14.67 19.93
CA PRO A 230 -7.03 -13.64 19.50
C PRO A 230 -7.34 -13.79 18.01
N THR A 231 -8.60 -13.63 17.65
CA THR A 231 -9.02 -13.62 16.24
C THR A 231 -8.95 -12.22 15.68
N VAL A 232 -8.27 -12.09 14.54
CA VAL A 232 -8.12 -10.89 13.74
C VAL A 232 -8.77 -11.12 12.39
N TYR A 233 -9.63 -10.22 11.94
CA TYR A 233 -10.28 -10.30 10.64
C TYR A 233 -9.54 -9.41 9.64
N SER A 234 -9.05 -10.02 8.55
CA SER A 234 -8.39 -9.32 7.44
C SER A 234 -9.42 -8.88 6.42
N ALA A 235 -9.36 -7.63 6.02
CA ALA A 235 -10.27 -7.04 5.06
C ALA A 235 -9.99 -7.51 3.62
N LEU A 236 -11.04 -7.55 2.80
CA LEU A 236 -10.97 -7.95 1.40
C LEU A 236 -10.08 -7.01 0.59
N GLY A 237 -9.02 -7.53 0.05
CA GLY A 237 -8.09 -6.86 -0.87
C GLY A 237 -7.18 -5.81 -0.25
N SER A 238 -7.62 -5.10 0.80
CA SER A 238 -6.83 -4.11 1.54
C SER A 238 -6.10 -4.69 2.74
N HIS A 239 -6.48 -5.89 3.17
CA HIS A 239 -5.93 -6.66 4.27
C HIS A 239 -5.90 -5.97 5.64
N GLY A 240 -6.46 -4.77 5.77
CA GLY A 240 -6.60 -4.08 7.04
C GLY A 240 -7.12 -5.00 8.13
N SER A 241 -6.53 -4.91 9.32
CA SER A 241 -6.79 -5.82 10.43
C SER A 241 -7.85 -5.26 11.37
N TYR A 242 -8.91 -6.05 11.67
CA TYR A 242 -10.07 -5.64 12.45
C TYR A 242 -10.46 -6.66 13.53
N PRO A 243 -11.14 -6.21 14.62
CA PRO A 243 -11.57 -7.10 15.71
C PRO A 243 -12.83 -7.90 15.40
N THR A 244 -13.61 -7.53 14.40
CA THR A 244 -14.92 -8.13 14.08
C THR A 244 -15.12 -8.27 12.57
N ALA A 245 -16.01 -9.19 12.17
CA ALA A 245 -16.52 -9.23 10.81
C ALA A 245 -17.51 -8.09 10.57
N GLY A 246 -17.59 -7.60 9.33
CA GLY A 246 -18.52 -6.55 8.92
C GLY A 246 -17.89 -5.47 8.06
N TYR A 247 -18.51 -4.30 8.07
CA TYR A 247 -18.01 -3.09 7.39
C TYR A 247 -17.29 -2.21 8.40
N HIS A 248 -16.17 -1.65 8.01
CA HIS A 248 -15.35 -0.78 8.84
C HIS A 248 -15.01 0.47 8.05
N ARG A 249 -15.44 1.63 8.54
CA ARG A 249 -15.15 2.90 7.89
C ARG A 249 -13.65 3.20 7.97
N VAL A 250 -13.06 3.50 6.81
CA VAL A 250 -11.68 3.95 6.67
C VAL A 250 -11.70 5.27 5.89
N SER A 251 -11.58 6.40 6.57
CA SER A 251 -11.73 7.72 5.96
C SER A 251 -13.06 7.85 5.20
N VAL A 252 -13.03 7.87 3.89
CA VAL A 252 -14.19 8.02 3.00
C VAL A 252 -14.69 6.70 2.41
N THR A 253 -14.01 5.58 2.69
CA THR A 253 -14.33 4.24 2.17
C THR A 253 -14.63 3.24 3.30
N PHE A 254 -14.86 1.99 2.94
CA PHE A 254 -15.08 0.90 3.88
C PHE A 254 -14.19 -0.28 3.56
N ASP A 255 -13.54 -0.79 4.58
CA ASP A 255 -13.01 -2.14 4.57
C ASP A 255 -14.12 -3.14 4.89
N ARG A 256 -14.01 -4.31 4.30
CA ARG A 256 -14.98 -5.37 4.50
C ARG A 256 -14.29 -6.64 4.98
N THR A 257 -14.68 -7.09 6.16
CA THR A 257 -14.27 -8.37 6.73
C THR A 257 -15.42 -9.37 6.73
N SER A 258 -15.15 -10.65 6.88
CA SER A 258 -16.21 -11.65 6.93
C SER A 258 -15.86 -12.83 7.84
N GLU A 259 -16.90 -13.50 8.33
CA GLU A 259 -16.80 -14.84 8.90
C GLU A 259 -16.60 -15.87 7.79
N GLY A 260 -16.01 -17.03 8.13
CA GLY A 260 -15.97 -18.21 7.27
C GLY A 260 -14.97 -18.17 6.12
N GLY A 261 -14.01 -17.24 6.12
CA GLY A 261 -12.87 -17.25 5.22
C GLY A 261 -11.76 -18.23 5.65
N ALA A 262 -10.67 -18.28 4.89
CA ALA A 262 -9.52 -19.09 5.23
C ALA A 262 -8.89 -18.65 6.57
N GLU A 263 -8.45 -19.59 7.37
CA GLU A 263 -7.82 -19.36 8.66
C GLU A 263 -6.31 -19.45 8.53
N TRP A 264 -5.63 -18.40 8.91
CA TRP A 264 -4.18 -18.35 9.00
C TRP A 264 -3.76 -18.40 10.46
N ARG A 265 -3.29 -19.57 10.88
CA ARG A 265 -2.77 -19.84 12.22
C ARG A 265 -1.34 -19.30 12.28
N THR A 266 -1.18 -18.04 12.59
CA THR A 266 0.13 -17.38 12.49
C THR A 266 1.18 -17.96 13.42
N TRP A 267 0.78 -18.55 14.55
CA TRP A 267 1.68 -19.24 15.50
C TRP A 267 2.38 -20.47 14.92
N ASP A 268 1.84 -21.07 13.86
CA ASP A 268 2.47 -22.25 13.24
C ASP A 268 3.80 -21.88 12.57
N LYS A 269 3.95 -20.61 12.15
CA LYS A 269 5.15 -20.10 11.48
C LYS A 269 5.38 -18.63 11.80
N VAL A 270 5.46 -18.28 13.08
CA VAL A 270 5.77 -16.91 13.50
C VAL A 270 7.28 -16.77 13.76
N ARG A 271 7.91 -15.73 13.19
CA ARG A 271 9.35 -15.50 13.25
C ARG A 271 9.68 -14.09 13.76
N PRO A 272 10.77 -13.91 14.52
CA PRO A 272 11.22 -12.57 14.88
C PRO A 272 11.68 -11.82 13.62
N VAL A 273 11.16 -10.64 13.39
CA VAL A 273 11.56 -9.81 12.23
C VAL A 273 13.06 -9.49 12.26
N GLU A 274 13.65 -9.34 13.44
CA GLU A 274 15.08 -9.08 13.66
C GLU A 274 15.98 -10.24 13.21
N GLY A 275 15.45 -11.46 13.08
CA GLY A 275 16.11 -12.64 12.57
C GLY A 275 16.10 -12.76 11.04
N GLU A 276 15.26 -12.00 10.37
CA GLU A 276 15.08 -12.10 8.93
C GLU A 276 16.28 -11.49 8.17
N PRO A 277 16.70 -12.11 7.04
CA PRO A 277 17.86 -11.65 6.29
C PRO A 277 17.70 -10.22 5.74
N TRP A 278 16.47 -9.80 5.49
CA TRP A 278 16.10 -8.47 4.99
C TRP A 278 15.86 -7.43 6.10
N TRP A 279 16.01 -7.80 7.37
CA TRP A 279 15.82 -6.87 8.48
C TRP A 279 16.71 -5.65 8.34
N GLY A 280 16.09 -4.50 8.34
CA GLY A 280 16.77 -3.23 8.13
C GLY A 280 16.66 -2.68 6.71
N TYR A 281 15.93 -3.35 5.82
CA TYR A 281 15.61 -2.76 4.54
C TYR A 281 14.72 -1.52 4.72
N GLY A 282 15.28 -0.37 4.40
CA GLY A 282 14.62 0.93 4.53
C GLY A 282 13.96 1.42 3.24
N GLY A 283 13.96 0.64 2.17
CA GLY A 283 13.29 0.96 0.92
C GLY A 283 11.80 0.58 0.91
N TRP A 284 11.20 0.73 -0.24
CA TRP A 284 9.77 0.51 -0.45
C TRP A 284 9.50 -0.92 -0.95
N TRP A 285 8.36 -1.48 -0.57
CA TRP A 285 7.94 -2.83 -0.96
C TRP A 285 6.97 -2.83 -2.14
N GLY A 286 7.17 -1.94 -3.06
CA GLY A 286 6.41 -1.73 -4.28
C GLY A 286 6.79 -0.41 -4.92
N ALA A 287 6.36 -0.20 -6.15
CA ALA A 287 6.60 1.03 -6.90
C ALA A 287 6.06 2.26 -6.17
N GLN A 288 6.64 3.42 -6.51
CA GLN A 288 6.24 4.72 -5.96
C GLN A 288 5.58 5.53 -7.07
N GLU A 289 4.25 5.59 -7.03
CA GLU A 289 3.45 6.29 -8.05
C GLU A 289 3.22 7.77 -7.71
N HIS A 290 3.76 8.25 -6.57
CA HIS A 290 3.57 9.62 -6.02
C HIS A 290 2.11 10.07 -5.90
N VAL A 291 1.21 9.10 -5.85
CA VAL A 291 -0.20 9.30 -5.55
C VAL A 291 -0.51 8.54 -4.27
N ASP A 292 -1.06 9.22 -3.28
CA ASP A 292 -1.46 8.59 -2.02
C ASP A 292 -2.37 7.39 -2.28
N GLY A 293 -1.98 6.23 -1.72
CA GLY A 293 -2.71 4.99 -1.87
C GLY A 293 -2.24 4.09 -3.03
N PHE A 294 -1.30 4.55 -3.87
CA PHE A 294 -0.70 3.75 -4.94
C PHE A 294 0.77 3.41 -4.66
N ASN A 295 1.31 3.90 -3.59
CA ASN A 295 2.70 3.69 -3.21
C ASN A 295 2.86 2.39 -2.44
N GLY A 296 3.84 1.57 -2.82
CA GLY A 296 4.28 0.45 -2.02
C GLY A 296 4.64 0.89 -0.60
N PRO A 297 4.33 0.12 0.45
CA PRO A 297 4.63 0.51 1.82
C PRO A 297 6.11 0.32 2.15
N MET A 298 6.55 1.00 3.20
CA MET A 298 7.76 0.57 3.91
C MET A 298 7.43 -0.61 4.81
N GLY A 299 8.28 -1.63 4.81
CA GLY A 299 8.21 -2.75 5.74
C GLY A 299 8.67 -2.41 7.16
N PRO A 300 8.75 -3.39 8.06
CA PRO A 300 9.39 -3.23 9.35
C PRO A 300 10.89 -3.01 9.19
N TYR A 301 11.43 -2.05 9.95
CA TYR A 301 12.87 -1.75 10.01
C TYR A 301 13.25 -1.22 11.41
N PRO A 302 14.54 -1.30 11.80
CA PRO A 302 14.98 -0.86 13.12
C PRO A 302 14.60 0.58 13.43
N ASN A 303 14.12 0.81 14.65
CA ASN A 303 13.69 2.13 15.15
C ASN A 303 12.50 2.77 14.39
N ARG A 304 11.81 2.02 13.55
CA ARG A 304 10.55 2.49 12.97
C ARG A 304 9.58 2.91 14.08
N GLN A 305 9.04 4.11 13.97
CA GLN A 305 8.01 4.56 14.89
C GLN A 305 6.70 3.86 14.55
N LEU A 306 6.11 3.18 15.53
CA LEU A 306 4.85 2.47 15.39
C LEU A 306 3.78 3.19 16.23
N PRO A 307 3.08 4.18 15.66
CA PRO A 307 2.06 4.89 16.41
C PRO A 307 0.95 3.93 16.84
N GLY A 308 0.42 4.17 18.02
CA GLY A 308 -0.77 3.51 18.53
C GLY A 308 -0.60 2.12 19.12
N ILE A 309 0.60 1.48 19.10
CA ILE A 309 0.76 0.13 19.68
C ILE A 309 0.39 0.05 21.18
N PHE A 310 0.41 1.18 21.87
CA PHE A 310 -0.01 1.32 23.28
C PHE A 310 -1.24 2.22 23.42
N THR A 311 -2.05 2.39 22.38
CA THR A 311 -3.27 3.21 22.48
C THR A 311 -4.21 2.66 23.55
N ASP A 312 -4.91 3.58 24.19
CA ASP A 312 -6.00 3.28 25.12
C ASP A 312 -7.39 3.54 24.47
N GLU A 313 -7.41 4.01 23.21
CA GLU A 313 -8.62 4.29 22.45
C GLU A 313 -9.39 3.00 22.13
N PRO A 314 -10.65 2.86 22.54
CA PRO A 314 -11.42 1.66 22.26
C PRO A 314 -11.82 1.58 20.79
N CYS A 315 -11.82 0.36 20.23
CA CYS A 315 -12.40 0.13 18.92
C CYS A 315 -13.93 0.29 18.97
N GLY A 316 -14.50 0.96 17.97
CA GLY A 316 -15.93 0.86 17.65
C GLY A 316 -16.29 -0.55 17.17
N GLY A 317 -17.57 -0.90 17.17
CA GLY A 317 -18.08 -2.09 16.47
C GLY A 317 -17.99 -1.92 14.94
N ALA A 318 -18.36 -2.97 14.22
CA ALA A 318 -18.55 -2.86 12.78
C ALA A 318 -19.63 -1.79 12.45
N ASP A 319 -19.37 -1.00 11.43
CA ASP A 319 -20.30 -0.02 10.94
C ASP A 319 -21.52 -0.71 10.29
N LYS A 320 -22.61 0.01 10.18
CA LYS A 320 -23.71 -0.46 9.34
C LYS A 320 -23.22 -0.48 7.89
N PRO A 321 -23.63 -1.51 7.10
CA PRO A 321 -23.39 -1.45 5.67
C PRO A 321 -23.81 -0.08 5.13
N PRO A 322 -23.06 0.50 4.17
CA PRO A 322 -23.55 1.67 3.48
C PRO A 322 -24.98 1.37 3.02
N SER A 323 -25.93 2.21 3.44
CA SER A 323 -27.32 2.05 3.02
C SER A 323 -27.35 2.19 1.50
N ASP A 324 -27.97 1.22 0.83
CA ASP A 324 -28.40 1.48 -0.53
C ASP A 324 -29.09 2.86 -0.55
N PRO A 325 -28.86 3.71 -1.54
CA PRO A 325 -29.63 4.92 -1.69
C PRO A 325 -31.12 4.52 -1.61
N PRO A 326 -31.97 5.31 -0.95
CA PRO A 326 -33.36 4.94 -0.77
C PRO A 326 -33.93 4.56 -2.14
N ALA A 327 -34.39 3.31 -2.25
CA ALA A 327 -35.01 2.81 -3.45
C ALA A 327 -36.26 3.69 -3.68
N GLY A 328 -36.13 4.61 -4.64
CA GLY A 328 -37.28 5.32 -5.11
C GLY A 328 -37.30 6.83 -4.91
N GLU A 329 -36.54 7.52 -5.67
CA GLU A 329 -37.18 8.54 -6.53
C GLU A 329 -36.92 8.08 -7.96
N LYS A 330 -37.98 7.81 -8.67
CA LYS A 330 -37.95 7.58 -10.10
C LYS A 330 -37.18 8.75 -10.72
N PRO A 331 -36.13 8.53 -11.50
CA PRO A 331 -35.42 9.63 -12.14
C PRO A 331 -36.43 10.56 -12.78
N PRO A 332 -36.25 11.90 -12.73
CA PRO A 332 -37.08 12.79 -13.52
C PRO A 332 -37.03 12.28 -14.97
N ALA A 333 -38.20 12.21 -15.59
CA ALA A 333 -38.31 11.69 -16.96
C ALA A 333 -37.28 12.35 -17.87
N ASP A 334 -36.60 11.51 -18.67
CA ASP A 334 -35.60 11.90 -19.62
C ASP A 334 -35.91 13.22 -20.33
N PRO A 335 -34.95 14.12 -20.53
CA PRO A 335 -35.09 15.19 -21.47
C PRO A 335 -35.44 14.59 -22.84
N PRO A 336 -36.37 15.13 -23.58
CA PRO A 336 -36.82 14.51 -24.83
C PRO A 336 -35.68 14.48 -25.84
N GLY A 337 -35.18 13.29 -26.17
CA GLY A 337 -34.57 12.98 -27.45
C GLY A 337 -33.06 12.88 -27.60
N GLU A 338 -32.34 12.24 -26.70
CA GLU A 338 -31.05 11.67 -27.12
C GLU A 338 -31.30 10.26 -27.70
N GLN A 339 -31.00 10.11 -28.99
CA GLN A 339 -31.02 8.79 -29.62
C GLN A 339 -29.88 7.94 -29.02
N PRO A 340 -30.09 6.62 -28.78
CA PRO A 340 -29.04 5.74 -28.31
C PRO A 340 -27.80 5.89 -29.17
N ALA A 341 -26.62 5.95 -28.55
CA ALA A 341 -25.36 6.07 -29.29
C ALA A 341 -25.23 4.89 -30.25
N PRO A 342 -24.91 5.14 -31.54
CA PRO A 342 -24.89 4.08 -32.56
C PRO A 342 -23.86 3.00 -32.18
N ARG A 343 -24.14 1.74 -32.56
CA ARG A 343 -23.21 0.61 -32.38
C ARG A 343 -22.02 0.72 -33.32
N THR A 344 -21.22 1.74 -33.12
CA THR A 344 -20.01 2.05 -33.87
C THR A 344 -18.90 2.51 -32.90
N LYS A 345 -17.67 2.56 -33.38
CA LYS A 345 -16.55 3.12 -32.63
C LYS A 345 -16.81 4.55 -32.13
N GLU A 346 -17.42 5.36 -33.00
CA GLU A 346 -17.78 6.75 -32.68
C GLU A 346 -18.81 6.81 -31.57
N GLY A 347 -19.79 5.91 -31.58
CA GLY A 347 -20.79 5.81 -30.51
C GLY A 347 -20.17 5.39 -29.17
N ALA A 348 -19.23 4.45 -29.20
CA ALA A 348 -18.47 4.05 -28.01
C ALA A 348 -17.66 5.22 -27.44
N ILE A 349 -16.99 5.99 -28.32
CA ILE A 349 -16.21 7.18 -27.96
C ILE A 349 -17.14 8.24 -27.34
N GLN A 350 -18.27 8.54 -27.98
CA GLN A 350 -19.22 9.53 -27.49
C GLN A 350 -19.71 9.20 -26.09
N ARG A 351 -20.07 7.93 -25.83
CA ARG A 351 -20.55 7.50 -24.52
C ARG A 351 -19.45 7.53 -23.46
N TYR A 352 -18.22 7.21 -23.86
CA TYR A 352 -17.07 7.31 -22.95
C TYR A 352 -16.73 8.77 -22.61
N GLU A 353 -16.81 9.70 -23.57
CA GLU A 353 -16.65 11.13 -23.33
C GLU A 353 -17.74 11.65 -22.35
N GLU A 354 -18.98 11.20 -22.51
CA GLU A 354 -20.08 11.53 -21.58
C GLU A 354 -19.75 11.05 -20.16
N TYR A 355 -19.23 9.82 -20.00
CA TYR A 355 -18.76 9.29 -18.73
C TYR A 355 -17.64 10.17 -18.13
N LEU A 356 -16.62 10.52 -18.91
CA LEU A 356 -15.53 11.39 -18.45
C LEU A 356 -16.04 12.77 -17.99
N HIS A 357 -16.97 13.34 -18.76
CA HIS A 357 -17.60 14.62 -18.44
C HIS A 357 -18.43 14.53 -17.16
N ALA A 358 -19.16 13.44 -16.97
CA ALA A 358 -19.94 13.17 -15.77
C ALA A 358 -19.03 13.04 -14.53
N VAL A 359 -17.91 12.30 -14.64
CA VAL A 359 -16.89 12.24 -13.58
C VAL A 359 -16.36 13.64 -13.25
N GLY A 360 -16.07 14.45 -14.26
CA GLY A 360 -15.62 15.83 -14.07
C GLY A 360 -16.66 16.76 -13.42
N ARG A 361 -17.95 16.50 -13.59
CA ARG A 361 -19.06 17.23 -12.96
C ARG A 361 -19.52 16.65 -11.64
N GLU A 362 -18.98 15.48 -11.24
CA GLU A 362 -19.44 14.72 -10.06
C GLU A 362 -20.91 14.27 -10.20
N ASP A 363 -21.33 14.01 -11.44
CA ASP A 363 -22.66 13.54 -11.79
C ASP A 363 -22.75 12.03 -11.58
N ILE A 364 -23.12 11.65 -10.37
CA ILE A 364 -23.11 10.27 -9.88
C ILE A 364 -24.08 9.38 -10.65
N ASP A 365 -25.21 9.93 -11.07
CA ASP A 365 -26.26 9.17 -11.74
C ASP A 365 -25.77 8.73 -13.13
N THR A 366 -25.28 9.66 -13.93
CA THR A 366 -24.70 9.37 -15.25
C THR A 366 -23.48 8.43 -15.15
N VAL A 367 -22.60 8.67 -14.18
CA VAL A 367 -21.43 7.81 -13.98
C VAL A 367 -21.84 6.36 -13.67
N CYS A 368 -22.79 6.17 -12.75
CA CYS A 368 -23.26 4.84 -12.39
C CYS A 368 -24.14 4.18 -13.46
N GLU A 369 -24.79 4.95 -14.30
CA GLU A 369 -25.49 4.43 -15.47
C GLU A 369 -24.47 3.85 -16.48
N VAL A 370 -23.47 4.64 -16.88
CA VAL A 370 -22.50 4.23 -17.90
C VAL A 370 -21.55 3.15 -17.39
N ALA A 371 -21.12 3.22 -16.15
CA ALA A 371 -20.25 2.24 -15.51
C ALA A 371 -21.01 1.06 -14.88
N GLY A 372 -22.34 0.98 -15.04
CA GLY A 372 -23.20 0.02 -14.35
C GLY A 372 -22.72 -1.44 -14.40
N PRO A 373 -22.35 -1.99 -15.55
CA PRO A 373 -21.85 -3.37 -15.65
C PRO A 373 -20.54 -3.60 -14.90
N ALA A 374 -19.55 -2.71 -15.07
CA ALA A 374 -18.27 -2.79 -14.35
C ALA A 374 -18.49 -2.58 -12.82
N ALA A 375 -19.34 -1.62 -12.46
CA ALA A 375 -19.70 -1.38 -11.07
C ALA A 375 -20.42 -2.57 -10.44
N LYS A 376 -21.33 -3.23 -11.20
CA LYS A 376 -22.02 -4.44 -10.73
C LYS A 376 -21.05 -5.60 -10.54
N GLN A 377 -20.11 -5.77 -11.45
CA GLN A 377 -19.05 -6.77 -11.31
C GLN A 377 -18.20 -6.49 -10.07
N ALA A 378 -17.84 -5.24 -9.84
CA ALA A 378 -17.14 -4.81 -8.64
C ALA A 378 -17.97 -5.12 -7.38
N GLU A 379 -19.26 -4.77 -7.37
CA GLU A 379 -20.17 -5.06 -6.26
C GLU A 379 -20.26 -6.57 -5.97
N ASP A 380 -20.38 -7.42 -7.00
CA ASP A 380 -20.39 -8.88 -6.86
C ASP A 380 -19.06 -9.42 -6.31
N GLN A 381 -17.96 -8.73 -6.55
CA GLN A 381 -16.64 -9.00 -5.96
C GLN A 381 -16.52 -8.48 -4.51
N GLY A 382 -17.53 -7.79 -4.00
CA GLY A 382 -17.58 -7.34 -2.61
C GLY A 382 -17.30 -5.86 -2.41
N PHE A 383 -17.26 -5.10 -3.50
CA PHE A 383 -17.18 -3.65 -3.46
C PHE A 383 -18.52 -3.03 -3.08
N GLY A 384 -18.50 -1.78 -2.64
CA GLY A 384 -19.72 -1.06 -2.34
C GLY A 384 -20.55 -0.75 -3.59
N PRO A 385 -21.82 -0.29 -3.40
CA PRO A 385 -22.64 0.15 -4.52
C PRO A 385 -21.94 1.25 -5.33
N CYS A 386 -22.21 1.30 -6.64
CA CYS A 386 -21.62 2.26 -7.56
C CYS A 386 -21.60 3.70 -7.00
N THR A 387 -22.72 4.16 -6.49
CA THR A 387 -22.85 5.51 -5.94
C THR A 387 -21.89 5.77 -4.79
N ALA A 388 -21.74 4.84 -3.85
CA ALA A 388 -20.81 4.97 -2.74
C ALA A 388 -19.36 5.01 -3.23
N THR A 389 -19.02 4.15 -4.20
CA THR A 389 -17.70 4.06 -4.82
C THR A 389 -17.32 5.36 -5.52
N PHE A 390 -18.19 5.89 -6.39
CA PHE A 390 -17.86 7.09 -7.16
C PHE A 390 -17.90 8.39 -6.35
N LEU A 391 -18.72 8.49 -5.30
CA LEU A 391 -18.64 9.63 -4.38
C LEU A 391 -17.24 9.76 -3.75
N ILE A 392 -16.59 8.64 -3.51
CA ILE A 392 -15.23 8.60 -3.02
C ILE A 392 -14.23 8.98 -4.12
N THR A 393 -14.38 8.38 -5.30
CA THR A 393 -13.55 8.68 -6.47
C THR A 393 -13.54 10.18 -6.77
N PHE A 394 -14.69 10.84 -6.70
CA PHE A 394 -14.78 12.27 -6.91
C PHE A 394 -13.95 13.09 -5.90
N GLN A 395 -13.86 12.66 -4.66
CA GLN A 395 -13.05 13.37 -3.65
C GLN A 395 -11.54 13.21 -3.90
N MET A 396 -11.12 12.12 -4.54
CA MET A 396 -9.72 11.85 -4.86
C MET A 396 -9.22 12.61 -6.09
N ILE A 397 -10.12 13.00 -7.01
CA ILE A 397 -9.76 13.75 -8.21
C ILE A 397 -9.58 15.23 -7.85
N SER A 398 -8.40 15.79 -8.14
CA SER A 398 -8.12 17.20 -7.86
C SER A 398 -9.07 18.14 -8.64
N PRO A 399 -9.35 19.36 -8.13
CA PRO A 399 -10.19 20.32 -8.84
C PRO A 399 -9.71 20.66 -10.26
N ALA A 400 -8.38 20.67 -10.49
CA ALA A 400 -7.80 20.89 -11.82
C ALA A 400 -8.14 19.74 -12.78
N ARG A 401 -7.95 18.49 -12.32
CA ARG A 401 -8.28 17.29 -13.08
C ARG A 401 -9.79 17.16 -13.35
N LYS A 402 -10.64 17.42 -12.37
CA LYS A 402 -12.10 17.49 -12.59
C LYS A 402 -12.47 18.50 -13.68
N LYS A 403 -11.84 19.69 -13.64
CA LYS A 403 -12.05 20.71 -14.67
C LYS A 403 -11.61 20.21 -16.05
N ALA A 404 -10.49 19.53 -16.14
CA ALA A 404 -9.97 18.95 -17.38
C ALA A 404 -10.90 17.85 -17.94
N LEU A 405 -11.43 16.98 -17.08
CA LEU A 405 -12.38 15.93 -17.47
C LEU A 405 -13.69 16.47 -18.04
N ARG A 406 -14.16 17.63 -17.59
CA ARG A 406 -15.42 18.23 -18.10
C ARG A 406 -15.41 18.54 -19.60
N THR A 407 -14.27 18.63 -20.22
CA THR A 407 -14.10 18.95 -21.63
C THR A 407 -13.12 17.99 -22.33
N ALA A 408 -12.84 16.85 -21.70
CA ALA A 408 -11.95 15.85 -22.26
C ALA A 408 -12.57 15.25 -23.53
N THR A 409 -11.73 14.96 -24.51
CA THR A 409 -12.12 14.23 -25.72
C THR A 409 -11.22 13.02 -25.92
N VAL A 410 -11.70 12.05 -26.70
CA VAL A 410 -10.96 10.82 -26.99
C VAL A 410 -10.38 10.88 -28.39
N ASP A 411 -9.10 10.57 -28.53
CA ASP A 411 -8.44 10.41 -29.82
C ASP A 411 -8.87 9.10 -30.50
N PRO A 412 -9.67 9.14 -31.57
CA PRO A 412 -10.15 7.93 -32.23
C PRO A 412 -9.03 7.02 -32.79
N GLN A 413 -7.84 7.60 -33.02
CA GLN A 413 -6.71 6.86 -33.58
C GLN A 413 -6.03 5.97 -32.54
N ARG A 414 -6.25 6.24 -31.24
CA ARG A 414 -5.67 5.50 -30.12
C ARG A 414 -6.63 4.50 -29.50
N VAL A 415 -7.88 4.51 -29.91
CA VAL A 415 -8.89 3.54 -29.44
C VAL A 415 -8.64 2.20 -30.12
N VAL A 416 -8.55 1.13 -29.34
CA VAL A 416 -8.27 -0.22 -29.81
C VAL A 416 -9.58 -0.99 -29.96
N GLU A 417 -9.83 -1.56 -31.15
CA GLU A 417 -10.97 -2.45 -31.35
C GLU A 417 -10.60 -3.86 -30.90
N LEU A 418 -11.29 -4.35 -29.87
CA LEU A 418 -11.13 -5.71 -29.34
C LEU A 418 -12.12 -6.68 -30.03
N ALA A 419 -13.32 -6.19 -30.37
CA ALA A 419 -14.37 -6.87 -31.07
C ALA A 419 -15.33 -5.84 -31.72
N PRO A 420 -16.24 -6.20 -32.63
CA PRO A 420 -17.19 -5.28 -33.25
C PRO A 420 -18.12 -4.54 -32.26
N ASP A 421 -18.19 -5.02 -31.04
CA ASP A 421 -19.00 -4.48 -29.96
C ASP A 421 -18.17 -4.23 -28.68
N ARG A 422 -16.84 -4.18 -28.81
CA ARG A 422 -15.91 -3.90 -27.70
C ARG A 422 -14.74 -3.05 -28.15
N PHE A 423 -14.55 -1.93 -27.47
CA PHE A 423 -13.44 -1.02 -27.70
C PHE A 423 -12.72 -0.71 -26.40
N GLU A 424 -11.41 -0.80 -26.41
CA GLU A 424 -10.57 -0.34 -25.33
C GLU A 424 -10.27 1.14 -25.52
N MET A 425 -10.40 1.89 -24.42
CA MET A 425 -10.14 3.33 -24.31
C MET A 425 -8.92 3.56 -23.42
N PRO A 426 -7.70 3.44 -23.97
CA PRO A 426 -6.50 3.65 -23.19
C PRO A 426 -6.48 5.06 -22.59
N ALA A 427 -5.98 5.23 -21.37
CA ALA A 427 -5.83 6.55 -20.75
C ALA A 427 -5.05 7.53 -21.65
N ALA A 428 -4.08 7.02 -22.42
CA ALA A 428 -3.33 7.77 -23.41
C ALA A 428 -4.17 8.29 -24.59
N SER A 429 -5.39 7.80 -24.80
CA SER A 429 -6.32 8.30 -25.82
C SER A 429 -7.03 9.58 -25.40
N ILE A 430 -7.01 9.93 -24.10
CA ILE A 430 -7.73 11.08 -23.57
C ILE A 430 -6.94 12.36 -23.89
N ARG A 431 -7.62 13.31 -24.51
CA ARG A 431 -7.11 14.66 -24.80
C ARG A 431 -7.80 15.67 -23.90
N SER A 432 -7.05 16.34 -23.07
CA SER A 432 -7.55 17.37 -22.17
C SER A 432 -6.46 18.41 -21.79
N SER A 433 -6.80 19.38 -20.93
CA SER A 433 -5.85 20.36 -20.41
C SER A 433 -4.86 19.76 -19.40
N GLU A 434 -5.10 18.58 -18.88
CA GLU A 434 -4.24 17.80 -18.00
C GLU A 434 -3.91 16.47 -18.67
N THR A 435 -2.77 15.89 -18.40
CA THR A 435 -2.41 14.56 -18.88
C THR A 435 -2.92 13.52 -17.87
N PHE A 436 -3.59 12.48 -18.38
CA PHE A 436 -4.02 11.34 -17.57
C PHE A 436 -3.19 10.12 -17.95
N SER A 437 -2.76 9.40 -16.93
CA SER A 437 -2.07 8.12 -17.06
C SER A 437 -3.04 6.97 -16.81
N GLU A 438 -2.60 5.75 -17.14
CA GLU A 438 -3.31 4.53 -16.81
C GLU A 438 -3.58 4.39 -15.31
N SER A 439 -2.64 4.84 -14.46
CA SER A 439 -2.82 4.89 -13.02
C SER A 439 -3.89 5.90 -12.55
N ASP A 440 -4.20 6.93 -13.36
CA ASP A 440 -5.20 7.95 -13.01
C ASP A 440 -6.63 7.52 -13.33
N LEU A 441 -6.85 6.88 -14.47
CA LEU A 441 -8.18 6.55 -14.99
C LEU A 441 -8.34 5.06 -15.33
N GLY A 442 -7.25 4.31 -15.41
CA GLY A 442 -7.22 2.95 -15.96
C GLY A 442 -7.43 2.95 -17.49
N ASP A 443 -7.21 1.81 -18.10
CA ASP A 443 -7.66 1.54 -19.46
C ASP A 443 -9.07 0.96 -19.35
N SER A 444 -10.05 1.69 -19.86
CA SER A 444 -11.46 1.28 -19.77
C SER A 444 -11.88 0.53 -21.01
N THR A 445 -12.67 -0.52 -20.86
CA THR A 445 -13.29 -1.21 -21.98
C THR A 445 -14.76 -0.83 -22.12
N MET A 446 -15.15 -0.33 -23.30
CA MET A 446 -16.54 -0.10 -23.66
C MET A 446 -17.12 -1.35 -24.32
N GLY A 447 -18.27 -1.80 -23.84
CA GLY A 447 -19.03 -2.93 -24.41
C GLY A 447 -20.45 -2.52 -24.78
N TYR A 448 -20.92 -2.95 -25.98
CA TYR A 448 -22.27 -2.69 -26.43
C TYR A 448 -23.24 -3.76 -25.91
N MET A 449 -24.18 -3.37 -25.07
CA MET A 449 -25.16 -4.26 -24.47
C MET A 449 -26.52 -3.55 -24.35
N LYS A 450 -27.62 -4.27 -24.53
CA LYS A 450 -28.98 -3.74 -24.36
C LYS A 450 -29.22 -2.44 -25.15
N ASP A 451 -28.67 -2.37 -26.35
CA ASP A 451 -28.76 -1.25 -27.28
C ASP A 451 -28.01 0.03 -26.86
N GLU A 452 -27.07 -0.07 -25.88
CA GLU A 452 -26.25 1.04 -25.40
C GLU A 452 -24.80 0.63 -25.12
N TRP A 453 -23.92 1.63 -25.02
CA TRP A 453 -22.52 1.45 -24.64
C TRP A 453 -22.32 1.63 -23.15
N TYR A 454 -21.57 0.72 -22.53
CA TYR A 454 -21.24 0.72 -21.11
C TYR A 454 -19.75 0.49 -20.90
N VAL A 455 -19.20 1.03 -19.82
CA VAL A 455 -17.91 0.57 -19.28
C VAL A 455 -18.13 -0.82 -18.68
N VAL A 456 -17.36 -1.80 -19.16
CA VAL A 456 -17.51 -3.22 -18.76
C VAL A 456 -16.30 -3.77 -18.03
N ASP A 457 -15.17 -3.04 -18.06
CA ASP A 457 -13.93 -3.38 -17.36
C ASP A 457 -13.11 -2.11 -17.10
#